data_ba7f5bcd3907fca66565f3fcd459d182
#
_entry.id   ba7f5bcd3907fca66565f3fcd459d182
#
_cell.length_a   1.000
_cell.length_b   1.000
_cell.length_c   1.000
_cell.angle_alpha   90.00
_cell.angle_beta   90.00
_cell.angle_gamma   90.00
#
_symmetry.space_group_name_H-M   'P 1'
#
loop_
_entity.id
_entity.type
_entity.pdbx_description
1 polymer ?
#
loop_
_entity_poly.entity_id
_entity_poly.type
_entity_poly.pdbx_seq_one_letter_code
_entity_poly.pdbx_strand_id
1 'polypeptide(L)'
;MTTRNRTAQLPEVPTIDEAGLPGFQDSTFNGLMAPAGTPRAALDRLYAEVTKAAGVTELRKRYQEIGIELVSSNSPEAFANFLRQHVEEFIRLARDAGMTAN
;
A
#
# COMPACT_ATOMS: atom_id res chain seq x y z
N MET A 1 -3.47 -11.59 -11.24
CA MET A 1 -2.83 -10.43 -10.56
C MET A 1 -2.75 -10.67 -9.07
N THR A 2 -1.84 -10.01 -8.36
CA THR A 2 -1.58 -10.21 -6.93
C THR A 2 -2.49 -9.37 -6.00
N THR A 3 -3.18 -8.39 -6.56
CA THR A 3 -4.11 -7.54 -5.83
C THR A 3 -5.36 -8.28 -5.37
N ARG A 4 -6.01 -7.78 -4.32
CA ARG A 4 -7.24 -8.35 -3.76
C ARG A 4 -8.39 -8.37 -4.77
N ASN A 5 -8.50 -7.32 -5.57
CA ASN A 5 -9.55 -7.18 -6.58
C ASN A 5 -8.92 -7.10 -7.97
N ARG A 6 -9.67 -7.47 -8.99
CA ARG A 6 -9.25 -7.30 -10.38
C ARG A 6 -9.10 -5.82 -10.71
N THR A 7 -8.11 -5.47 -11.52
CA THR A 7 -7.96 -4.09 -12.00
C THR A 7 -8.97 -3.79 -13.11
N ALA A 8 -9.47 -2.56 -13.14
CA ALA A 8 -10.39 -2.10 -14.17
C ALA A 8 -9.78 -2.13 -15.59
N GLN A 9 -8.45 -2.13 -15.70
CA GLN A 9 -7.75 -2.20 -16.98
C GLN A 9 -7.70 -3.62 -17.59
N LEU A 10 -7.77 -4.65 -16.75
CA LEU A 10 -7.69 -6.06 -17.14
C LEU A 10 -8.74 -6.89 -16.38
N PRO A 11 -10.03 -6.59 -16.58
CA PRO A 11 -11.11 -7.21 -15.79
C PRO A 11 -11.25 -8.72 -16.02
N GLU A 12 -10.78 -9.21 -17.15
CA GLU A 12 -10.78 -10.63 -17.49
C GLU A 12 -9.62 -11.42 -16.85
N VAL A 13 -8.58 -10.74 -16.33
CA VAL A 13 -7.46 -11.43 -15.67
C VAL A 13 -7.81 -11.69 -14.20
N PRO A 14 -7.86 -12.96 -13.76
CA PRO A 14 -8.21 -13.30 -12.39
C PRO A 14 -7.12 -12.86 -11.40
N THR A 15 -7.51 -12.68 -10.13
CA THR A 15 -6.56 -12.57 -9.03
C THR A 15 -5.95 -13.94 -8.73
N ILE A 16 -4.82 -13.96 -8.00
CA ILE A 16 -4.22 -15.23 -7.56
C ILE A 16 -5.12 -15.97 -6.57
N ASP A 17 -5.84 -15.23 -5.74
CA ASP A 17 -6.87 -15.77 -4.86
C ASP A 17 -7.94 -16.54 -5.63
N GLU A 18 -8.49 -15.94 -6.69
CA GLU A 18 -9.47 -16.58 -7.58
C GLU A 18 -8.87 -17.75 -8.39
N ALA A 19 -7.57 -17.70 -8.70
CA ALA A 19 -6.88 -18.69 -9.52
C ALA A 19 -6.42 -19.93 -8.75
N GLY A 20 -6.74 -20.07 -7.46
CA GLY A 20 -6.53 -21.28 -6.70
C GLY A 20 -5.59 -21.18 -5.50
N LEU A 21 -5.20 -19.96 -5.10
CA LEU A 21 -4.47 -19.71 -3.85
C LEU A 21 -5.30 -18.77 -2.95
N PRO A 22 -6.34 -19.30 -2.28
CA PRO A 22 -7.22 -18.50 -1.44
C PRO A 22 -6.47 -17.74 -0.35
N GLY A 23 -6.80 -16.45 -0.20
CA GLY A 23 -6.17 -15.56 0.78
C GLY A 23 -4.85 -14.95 0.32
N PHE A 24 -4.35 -15.31 -0.88
CA PHE A 24 -3.15 -14.68 -1.41
C PHE A 24 -3.43 -13.24 -1.84
N GLN A 25 -2.69 -12.32 -1.25
CA GLN A 25 -2.73 -10.91 -1.60
C GLN A 25 -1.33 -10.33 -1.42
N ASP A 26 -0.84 -9.65 -2.44
CA ASP A 26 0.39 -8.85 -2.36
C ASP A 26 0.26 -7.60 -3.23
N SER A 27 0.73 -6.49 -2.71
CA SER A 27 0.73 -5.22 -3.42
C SER A 27 1.88 -4.34 -2.96
N THR A 28 2.46 -3.62 -3.90
CA THR A 28 3.43 -2.57 -3.55
C THR A 28 2.69 -1.34 -3.01
N PHE A 29 3.34 -0.64 -2.12
CA PHE A 29 2.84 0.62 -1.59
C PHE A 29 3.96 1.66 -1.54
N ASN A 30 3.59 2.93 -1.59
CA ASN A 30 4.48 4.06 -1.35
C ASN A 30 3.96 4.81 -0.13
N GLY A 31 4.86 5.23 0.74
CA GLY A 31 4.50 5.94 1.96
C GLY A 31 5.42 7.12 2.22
N LEU A 32 4.89 8.15 2.86
CA LEU A 32 5.65 9.26 3.41
C LEU A 32 5.89 9.00 4.90
N MET A 33 7.13 9.14 5.31
CA MET A 33 7.56 9.02 6.70
C MET A 33 8.22 10.31 7.17
N ALA A 34 8.02 10.63 8.43
CA ALA A 34 8.66 11.76 9.08
C ALA A 34 9.64 11.28 10.14
N PRO A 35 10.69 12.07 10.47
CA PRO A 35 11.61 11.76 11.56
C PRO A 35 10.89 11.56 12.90
N ALA A 36 11.48 10.75 13.78
CA ALA A 36 10.98 10.60 15.13
C ALA A 36 10.95 11.97 15.85
N GLY A 37 9.87 12.21 16.62
CA GLY A 37 9.70 13.48 17.34
C GLY A 37 9.08 14.60 16.49
N THR A 38 8.70 14.35 15.23
CA THR A 38 7.95 15.36 14.45
C THR A 38 6.65 15.71 15.17
N PRO A 39 6.37 17.03 15.37
CA PRO A 39 5.15 17.47 16.04
C PRO A 39 3.87 16.93 15.39
N ARG A 40 2.90 16.54 16.21
CA ARG A 40 1.62 15.97 15.74
C ARG A 40 0.93 16.87 14.72
N ALA A 41 0.89 18.18 14.97
CA ALA A 41 0.28 19.15 14.05
C ALA A 41 0.91 19.15 12.65
N ALA A 42 2.21 18.91 12.54
CA ALA A 42 2.89 18.79 11.25
C ALA A 42 2.51 17.48 10.52
N LEU A 43 2.39 16.38 11.25
CA LEU A 43 1.93 15.10 10.69
C LEU A 43 0.48 15.18 10.20
N ASP A 44 -0.40 15.80 10.97
CA ASP A 44 -1.81 15.95 10.62
C ASP A 44 -1.97 16.83 9.36
N ARG A 45 -1.18 17.90 9.28
CA ARG A 45 -1.16 18.78 8.10
C ARG A 45 -0.65 18.04 6.86
N LEU A 46 0.46 17.30 6.99
CA LEU A 46 1.01 16.50 5.89
C LEU A 46 0.00 15.46 5.41
N TYR A 47 -0.63 14.76 6.34
CA TYR A 47 -1.67 13.77 6.03
C TYR A 47 -2.85 14.40 5.27
N ALA A 48 -3.34 15.55 5.72
CA ALA A 48 -4.42 16.27 5.06
C ALA A 48 -4.07 16.66 3.61
N GLU A 49 -2.86 17.18 3.38
CA GLU A 49 -2.42 17.57 2.05
C GLU A 49 -2.22 16.36 1.11
N VAL A 50 -1.64 15.27 1.62
CA VAL A 50 -1.49 14.01 0.85
C VAL A 50 -2.86 13.43 0.48
N THR A 51 -3.79 13.37 1.42
CA THR A 51 -5.15 12.86 1.19
C THR A 51 -5.89 13.71 0.16
N LYS A 52 -5.76 15.04 0.25
CA LYS A 52 -6.32 15.97 -0.72
C LYS A 52 -5.72 15.76 -2.12
N ALA A 53 -4.39 15.61 -2.22
CA ALA A 53 -3.72 15.35 -3.48
C ALA A 53 -4.15 14.01 -4.10
N ALA A 54 -4.27 12.95 -3.30
CA ALA A 54 -4.76 11.65 -3.75
C ALA A 54 -6.23 11.67 -4.22
N GLY A 55 -7.01 12.67 -3.80
CA GLY A 55 -8.38 12.92 -4.24
C GLY A 55 -8.49 13.66 -5.58
N VAL A 56 -7.41 14.24 -6.11
CA VAL A 56 -7.43 15.02 -7.36
C VAL A 56 -7.68 14.09 -8.55
N THR A 57 -8.75 14.35 -9.28
CA THR A 57 -9.20 13.51 -10.43
C THR A 57 -8.12 13.34 -11.50
N GLU A 58 -7.44 14.41 -11.85
CA GLU A 58 -6.37 14.39 -12.85
C GLU A 58 -5.20 13.51 -12.42
N LEU A 59 -4.81 13.60 -11.15
CA LEU A 59 -3.76 12.77 -10.60
C LEU A 59 -4.16 11.29 -10.60
N ARG A 60 -5.40 10.99 -10.18
CA ARG A 60 -5.93 9.63 -10.20
C ARG A 60 -5.92 9.03 -11.60
N LYS A 61 -6.34 9.78 -12.62
CA LYS A 61 -6.30 9.33 -14.02
C LYS A 61 -4.90 8.96 -14.46
N ARG A 62 -3.91 9.83 -14.20
CA ARG A 62 -2.51 9.56 -14.57
C ARG A 62 -1.97 8.29 -13.94
N TYR A 63 -2.29 8.06 -12.66
CA TYR A 63 -1.88 6.84 -11.98
C TYR A 63 -2.60 5.61 -12.52
N GLN A 64 -3.88 5.71 -12.82
CA GLN A 64 -4.65 4.63 -13.46
C GLN A 64 -4.10 4.26 -14.84
N GLU A 65 -3.67 5.23 -15.64
CA GLU A 65 -3.06 4.98 -16.97
C GLU A 65 -1.80 4.11 -16.90
N ILE A 66 -1.07 4.16 -15.79
CA ILE A 66 0.11 3.32 -15.55
C ILE A 66 -0.18 2.11 -14.63
N GLY A 67 -1.46 1.78 -14.42
CA GLY A 67 -1.88 0.60 -13.67
C GLY A 67 -1.79 0.73 -12.15
N ILE A 68 -1.68 1.94 -11.61
CA ILE A 68 -1.61 2.18 -10.17
C ILE A 68 -2.93 2.75 -9.66
N GLU A 69 -3.50 2.14 -8.65
CA GLU A 69 -4.63 2.68 -7.91
C GLU A 69 -4.15 3.56 -6.76
N LEU A 70 -4.49 4.85 -6.82
CA LEU A 70 -4.19 5.79 -5.74
C LEU A 70 -5.19 5.60 -4.60
N VAL A 71 -4.70 5.08 -3.49
CA VAL A 71 -5.43 4.98 -2.23
C VAL A 71 -4.65 5.70 -1.13
N SER A 72 -5.35 6.28 -0.17
CA SER A 72 -4.74 6.84 1.03
C SER A 72 -5.15 6.02 2.25
N SER A 73 -4.30 5.95 3.25
CA SER A 73 -4.66 5.39 4.56
C SER A 73 -5.74 6.24 5.23
N ASN A 74 -6.53 5.62 6.11
CA ASN A 74 -7.60 6.32 6.82
C ASN A 74 -7.08 7.30 7.89
N SER A 75 -5.83 7.13 8.33
CA SER A 75 -5.14 8.01 9.26
C SER A 75 -3.64 7.73 9.26
N PRO A 76 -2.79 8.61 9.82
CA PRO A 76 -1.37 8.34 10.04
C PRO A 76 -1.14 7.08 10.90
N GLU A 77 -1.96 6.86 11.92
CA GLU A 77 -1.88 5.68 12.79
C GLU A 77 -2.26 4.40 12.05
N ALA A 78 -3.26 4.46 11.17
CA ALA A 78 -3.65 3.32 10.34
C ALA A 78 -2.50 2.90 9.42
N PHE A 79 -1.79 3.86 8.83
CA PHE A 79 -0.60 3.57 8.02
C PHE A 79 0.55 3.03 8.86
N ALA A 80 0.80 3.58 10.05
CA ALA A 80 1.83 3.09 10.94
C ALA A 80 1.57 1.64 11.39
N ASN A 81 0.32 1.28 11.67
CA ASN A 81 -0.07 -0.08 12.01
C ASN A 81 0.10 -1.04 10.82
N PHE A 82 -0.36 -0.62 9.64
CA PHE A 82 -0.17 -1.37 8.40
C PHE A 82 1.32 -1.65 8.15
N LEU A 83 2.15 -0.63 8.22
CA LEU A 83 3.59 -0.76 7.99
C LEU A 83 4.25 -1.74 8.99
N ARG A 84 3.87 -1.66 10.27
CA ARG A 84 4.40 -2.56 11.30
C ARG A 84 4.05 -4.02 11.01
N GLN A 85 2.78 -4.30 10.71
CA GLN A 85 2.31 -5.64 10.37
C GLN A 85 3.00 -6.17 9.11
N HIS A 86 3.14 -5.32 8.10
CA HIS A 86 3.79 -5.68 6.84
C HIS A 86 5.28 -6.02 7.01
N VAL A 87 5.99 -5.24 7.83
CA VAL A 87 7.40 -5.52 8.17
C VAL A 87 7.54 -6.84 8.93
N GLU A 88 6.68 -7.10 9.92
CA GLU A 88 6.68 -8.37 10.67
C GLU A 88 6.44 -9.57 9.77
N GLU A 89 5.47 -9.44 8.85
CA GLU A 89 5.18 -10.48 7.86
C GLU A 89 6.35 -10.73 6.91
N PHE A 90 6.97 -9.67 6.39
CA PHE A 90 8.15 -9.77 5.53
C PHE A 90 9.34 -10.43 6.24
N ILE A 91 9.60 -10.07 7.50
CA ILE A 91 10.66 -10.69 8.31
C ILE A 91 10.39 -12.19 8.47
N ARG A 92 9.15 -12.57 8.73
CA ARG A 92 8.75 -13.97 8.84
C ARG A 92 8.99 -14.72 7.53
N LEU A 93 8.47 -14.18 6.42
CA LEU A 93 8.65 -14.77 5.10
C LEU A 93 10.11 -14.91 4.69
N ALA A 94 10.92 -13.88 4.93
CA ALA A 94 12.35 -13.91 4.67
C ALA A 94 13.06 -15.02 5.46
N ARG A 95 12.70 -15.17 6.73
CA ARG A 95 13.24 -16.24 7.60
C ARG A 95 12.83 -17.62 7.11
N ASP A 96 11.56 -17.80 6.77
CA ASP A 96 11.01 -19.08 6.28
C ASP A 96 11.62 -19.45 4.91
N ALA A 97 11.97 -18.48 4.10
CA ALA A 97 12.69 -18.65 2.84
C ALA A 97 14.22 -18.84 3.02
N GLY A 98 14.72 -18.88 4.25
CA GLY A 98 16.16 -19.05 4.53
C GLY A 98 17.02 -17.83 4.19
N MET A 99 16.41 -16.65 4.03
CA MET A 99 17.15 -15.41 3.79
C MET A 99 17.81 -14.94 5.09
N THR A 100 19.11 -14.76 5.07
CA THR A 100 19.87 -14.15 6.18
C THR A 100 20.22 -12.72 5.82
N ALA A 101 20.01 -11.78 6.74
CA ALA A 101 20.57 -10.45 6.59
C ALA A 101 22.09 -10.54 6.74
N ASN A 102 22.79 -10.15 5.71
CA ASN A 102 24.24 -9.97 5.77
C ASN A 102 24.57 -8.61 6.37
#